data_79297e12fac3c942eaa63100664e6435
#
_entry.id   79297e12fac3c942eaa63100664e6435
#
_cell.length_a   1.000
_cell.length_b   1.000
_cell.length_c   1.000
_cell.angle_alpha   90.00
_cell.angle_beta   90.00
_cell.angle_gamma   90.00
#
_symmetry.space_group_name_H-M   'P 1'
#
loop_
_entity.id
_entity.type
_entity.pdbx_description
1 polymer ?
#
loop_
_entity_poly.entity_id
_entity_poly.type
_entity_poly.pdbx_seq_one_letter_code
_entity_poly.pdbx_strand_id
1 'polypeptide(L)'
;MQNKIIPSLWFAKTGGDVAQIVTYYQNVFGGDFEAGQVMDMGETPSGKTQLCQVKIFGQRYSLMSTEKEQADFNDAFALTIECDNQEEIDAYWNYFTKEGSEVMCGWCIDKYGVRWQVIPKNLGELLARPGGYQVMMSQKKIVIADYVK
;
A
#
# COMPACT_ATOMS: atom_id res chain seq x y z
N MET A 1 -9.86 8.50 20.72
CA MET A 1 -10.85 7.45 20.40
C MET A 1 -10.22 6.44 19.48
N GLN A 2 -10.34 5.16 19.76
CA GLN A 2 -9.78 4.12 18.93
C GLN A 2 -10.63 3.91 17.67
N ASN A 3 -9.99 3.84 16.51
CA ASN A 3 -10.68 3.48 15.27
C ASN A 3 -11.11 2.01 15.34
N LYS A 4 -12.40 1.77 15.15
CA LYS A 4 -12.99 0.42 15.18
C LYS A 4 -12.91 -0.32 13.85
N ILE A 5 -12.62 0.39 12.78
CA ILE A 5 -12.55 -0.21 11.43
C ILE A 5 -11.10 -0.62 11.16
N ILE A 6 -10.93 -1.90 10.90
CA ILE A 6 -9.61 -2.47 10.62
C ILE A 6 -9.64 -3.02 9.20
N PRO A 7 -8.96 -2.37 8.25
CA PRO A 7 -8.81 -2.96 6.93
C PRO A 7 -8.12 -4.31 7.03
N SER A 8 -8.70 -5.31 6.38
CA SER A 8 -8.19 -6.67 6.42
C SER A 8 -7.80 -7.06 5.01
N LEU A 9 -6.52 -7.39 4.83
CA LEU A 9 -5.95 -7.71 3.53
C LEU A 9 -5.66 -9.22 3.48
N TRP A 10 -6.20 -9.87 2.48
CA TRP A 10 -6.00 -11.30 2.28
C TRP A 10 -4.99 -11.54 1.16
N PHE A 11 -3.82 -11.98 1.54
CA PHE A 11 -2.72 -12.29 0.63
C PHE A 11 -2.80 -13.77 0.26
N ALA A 12 -3.50 -14.06 -0.82
CA ALA A 12 -3.62 -15.41 -1.35
C ALA A 12 -2.31 -15.84 -2.03
N LYS A 13 -2.08 -17.13 -2.14
CA LYS A 13 -0.90 -17.70 -2.81
C LYS A 13 0.43 -17.25 -2.19
N THR A 14 0.44 -17.02 -0.90
CA THR A 14 1.67 -16.59 -0.20
C THR A 14 2.19 -17.65 0.76
N GLY A 15 1.73 -18.90 0.58
CA GLY A 15 2.25 -20.06 1.32
C GLY A 15 1.82 -20.16 2.77
N GLY A 16 0.91 -19.31 3.22
CA GLY A 16 0.53 -19.26 4.62
C GLY A 16 1.64 -18.70 5.51
N ASP A 17 2.58 -17.96 4.95
CA ASP A 17 3.70 -17.35 5.66
C ASP A 17 3.52 -15.84 5.67
N VAL A 18 2.91 -15.32 6.76
CA VAL A 18 2.64 -13.90 6.89
C VAL A 18 3.90 -13.08 7.18
N ALA A 19 4.95 -13.71 7.69
CA ALA A 19 6.18 -13.00 8.07
C ALA A 19 6.85 -12.34 6.86
N GLN A 20 6.80 -12.96 5.68
CA GLN A 20 7.37 -12.37 4.47
C GLN A 20 6.65 -11.07 4.09
N ILE A 21 5.34 -11.03 4.29
CA ILE A 21 4.51 -9.85 4.00
C ILE A 21 4.82 -8.74 5.00
N VAL A 22 4.89 -9.09 6.28
CA VAL A 22 5.27 -8.15 7.35
C VAL A 22 6.63 -7.53 7.07
N THR A 23 7.62 -8.35 6.70
CA THR A 23 8.97 -7.87 6.37
C THR A 23 8.96 -6.90 5.20
N TYR A 24 8.18 -7.21 4.17
CA TYR A 24 8.07 -6.35 2.98
C TYR A 24 7.61 -4.94 3.36
N TYR A 25 6.54 -4.83 4.13
CA TYR A 25 6.00 -3.51 4.53
C TYR A 25 6.84 -2.84 5.60
N GLN A 26 7.42 -3.59 6.51
CA GLN A 26 8.34 -3.03 7.52
C GLN A 26 9.55 -2.35 6.86
N ASN A 27 10.06 -2.93 5.79
CA ASN A 27 11.22 -2.37 5.10
C ASN A 27 10.94 -0.99 4.48
N VAL A 28 9.70 -0.72 4.08
CA VAL A 28 9.37 0.59 3.49
C VAL A 28 8.91 1.60 4.53
N PHE A 29 8.20 1.16 5.56
CA PHE A 29 7.64 2.09 6.57
C PHE A 29 8.55 2.29 7.78
N GLY A 30 9.53 1.41 7.99
CA GLY A 30 10.52 1.59 9.05
C GLY A 30 9.89 1.74 10.44
N GLY A 31 10.25 2.82 11.14
CA GLY A 31 9.77 3.09 12.49
C GLY A 31 8.27 3.41 12.60
N ASP A 32 7.61 3.68 11.48
CA ASP A 32 6.17 3.92 11.43
C ASP A 32 5.36 2.63 11.27
N PHE A 33 6.03 1.48 11.27
CA PHE A 33 5.44 0.16 11.16
C PHE A 33 5.63 -0.61 12.47
N GLU A 34 4.54 -1.16 13.02
CA GLU A 34 4.58 -2.00 14.21
C GLU A 34 3.87 -3.32 13.91
N ALA A 35 4.56 -4.43 14.11
CA ALA A 35 3.97 -5.75 13.93
C ALA A 35 3.57 -6.35 15.27
N GLY A 36 2.38 -6.94 15.32
CA GLY A 36 1.94 -7.77 16.44
C GLY A 36 2.49 -9.19 16.31
N GLN A 37 1.94 -10.09 17.10
CA GLN A 37 2.33 -11.50 17.05
C GLN A 37 1.67 -12.19 15.86
N VAL A 38 2.40 -13.15 15.27
CA VAL A 38 1.83 -14.02 14.25
C VAL A 38 0.90 -15.03 14.90
N MET A 39 -0.31 -15.13 14.38
CA MET A 39 -1.28 -16.16 14.78
C MET A 39 -1.31 -17.23 13.71
N ASP A 40 -0.86 -18.44 14.09
CA ASP A 40 -0.90 -19.58 13.18
C ASP A 40 -2.25 -20.28 13.30
N MET A 41 -3.04 -20.27 12.23
CA MET A 41 -4.36 -20.89 12.19
C MET A 41 -4.31 -22.36 11.75
N GLY A 42 -3.12 -22.87 11.40
CA GLY A 42 -2.95 -24.23 10.88
C GLY A 42 -3.60 -24.41 9.53
N GLU A 43 -4.09 -25.62 9.28
CA GLU A 43 -4.80 -25.96 8.05
C GLU A 43 -6.23 -25.45 8.09
N THR A 44 -6.62 -24.75 7.05
CA THR A 44 -7.98 -24.24 6.83
C THR A 44 -8.44 -24.68 5.44
N PRO A 45 -9.69 -24.41 5.04
CA PRO A 45 -10.10 -24.64 3.65
C PRO A 45 -9.23 -23.91 2.62
N SER A 46 -8.51 -22.85 3.04
CA SER A 46 -7.57 -22.11 2.19
C SER A 46 -6.12 -22.60 2.31
N GLY A 47 -5.91 -23.78 2.91
CA GLY A 47 -4.60 -24.32 3.18
C GLY A 47 -3.98 -23.76 4.45
N LYS A 48 -2.67 -23.82 4.55
CA LYS A 48 -1.94 -23.22 5.66
C LYS A 48 -2.26 -21.73 5.73
N THR A 49 -2.61 -21.24 6.92
CA THR A 49 -3.07 -19.86 7.12
C THR A 49 -2.43 -19.23 8.33
N GLN A 50 -1.93 -18.02 8.18
CA GLN A 50 -1.42 -17.20 9.27
C GLN A 50 -1.99 -15.80 9.20
N LEU A 51 -2.18 -15.19 10.38
CA LEU A 51 -2.63 -13.80 10.53
C LEU A 51 -1.59 -13.00 11.34
N CYS A 52 -1.52 -11.71 11.05
CA CYS A 52 -0.75 -10.77 11.86
C CYS A 52 -1.45 -9.41 11.84
N GLN A 53 -1.71 -8.84 13.00
CA GLN A 53 -2.16 -7.46 13.07
C GLN A 53 -0.95 -6.55 13.08
N VAL A 54 -1.01 -5.48 12.32
CA VAL A 54 0.05 -4.47 12.22
C VAL A 54 -0.54 -3.08 12.39
N LYS A 55 0.33 -2.12 12.69
CA LYS A 55 0.00 -0.70 12.62
C LYS A 55 0.95 -0.04 11.63
N ILE A 56 0.39 0.80 10.76
CA ILE A 56 1.16 1.63 9.84
C ILE A 56 0.69 3.07 10.08
N PHE A 57 1.60 3.94 10.50
CA PHE A 57 1.26 5.30 10.93
C PHE A 57 0.13 5.31 11.97
N GLY A 58 0.15 4.36 12.89
CA GLY A 58 -0.87 4.24 13.95
C GLY A 58 -2.19 3.62 13.54
N GLN A 59 -2.45 3.45 12.25
CA GLN A 59 -3.64 2.77 11.73
C GLN A 59 -3.45 1.26 11.79
N ARG A 60 -4.44 0.55 12.33
CA ARG A 60 -4.42 -0.91 12.40
C ARG A 60 -4.84 -1.53 11.08
N TYR A 61 -4.17 -2.62 10.74
CA TYR A 61 -4.49 -3.50 9.61
C TYR A 61 -4.41 -4.94 10.07
N SER A 62 -5.18 -5.82 9.44
CA SER A 62 -5.05 -7.25 9.62
C SER A 62 -4.52 -7.86 8.33
N LEU A 63 -3.42 -8.59 8.43
CA LEU A 63 -2.80 -9.24 7.27
C LEU A 63 -3.00 -10.75 7.42
N MET A 64 -3.54 -11.39 6.38
CA MET A 64 -3.73 -12.84 6.35
C MET A 64 -3.01 -13.42 5.15
N SER A 65 -2.22 -14.46 5.40
CA SER A 65 -1.52 -15.21 4.35
C SER A 65 -2.09 -16.61 4.24
N THR A 66 -2.40 -17.05 3.03
CA THR A 66 -2.90 -18.41 2.76
C THR A 66 -2.13 -19.06 1.62
N GLU A 67 -2.13 -20.41 1.60
CA GLU A 67 -1.49 -21.19 0.54
C GLU A 67 -2.30 -21.16 -0.75
N LYS A 68 -3.62 -21.35 -0.63
CA LYS A 68 -4.48 -21.52 -1.78
C LYS A 68 -4.96 -20.20 -2.31
N GLU A 69 -5.28 -20.20 -3.60
CA GLU A 69 -5.85 -19.08 -4.28
C GLU A 69 -7.31 -18.88 -3.87
N GLN A 70 -7.66 -17.64 -3.56
CA GLN A 70 -9.04 -17.24 -3.30
C GLN A 70 -9.41 -16.05 -4.20
N ALA A 71 -8.77 -14.91 -3.96
CA ALA A 71 -9.03 -13.70 -4.73
C ALA A 71 -7.74 -12.89 -4.87
N ASP A 72 -7.65 -12.12 -5.96
CA ASP A 72 -6.56 -11.16 -6.14
C ASP A 72 -7.04 -9.78 -5.72
N PHE A 73 -6.11 -8.92 -5.29
CA PHE A 73 -6.37 -7.50 -5.17
C PHE A 73 -6.63 -6.91 -6.56
N ASN A 74 -7.42 -5.86 -6.60
CA ASN A 74 -7.76 -5.19 -7.85
C ASN A 74 -7.90 -3.67 -7.61
N ASP A 75 -8.29 -2.94 -8.67
CA ASP A 75 -8.38 -1.49 -8.65
C ASP A 75 -9.58 -0.94 -7.88
N ALA A 76 -10.45 -1.82 -7.36
CA ALA A 76 -11.61 -1.38 -6.59
C ALA A 76 -11.27 -0.83 -5.20
N PHE A 77 -10.04 -1.08 -4.74
CA PHE A 77 -9.58 -0.64 -3.42
C PHE A 77 -8.10 -0.28 -3.47
N ALA A 78 -7.76 0.85 -2.90
CA ALA A 78 -6.37 1.29 -2.78
C ALA A 78 -6.12 1.89 -1.40
N LEU A 79 -4.88 1.85 -0.99
CA LEU A 79 -4.39 2.57 0.18
C LEU A 79 -3.69 3.83 -0.32
N THR A 80 -4.07 4.97 0.23
CA THR A 80 -3.49 6.26 -0.16
C THR A 80 -2.46 6.69 0.88
N ILE A 81 -1.27 7.08 0.42
CA ILE A 81 -0.25 7.69 1.26
C ILE A 81 -0.15 9.16 0.88
N GLU A 82 -0.38 10.04 1.85
CA GLU A 82 -0.20 11.47 1.69
C GLU A 82 1.23 11.83 2.10
N CYS A 83 2.03 12.26 1.14
CA CYS A 83 3.46 12.54 1.33
C CYS A 83 3.71 14.02 1.60
N ASP A 84 4.70 14.30 2.44
CA ASP A 84 5.07 15.67 2.79
C ASP A 84 5.84 16.38 1.68
N ASN A 85 6.58 15.62 0.86
CA ASN A 85 7.47 16.19 -0.15
C ASN A 85 7.75 15.18 -1.26
N GLN A 86 8.52 15.61 -2.27
CA GLN A 86 8.88 14.76 -3.40
C GLN A 86 9.76 13.58 -3.00
N GLU A 87 10.63 13.75 -2.01
CA GLU A 87 11.51 12.67 -1.55
C GLU A 87 10.72 11.50 -1.00
N GLU A 88 9.66 11.77 -0.24
CA GLU A 88 8.79 10.71 0.25
C GLU A 88 8.04 10.02 -0.90
N ILE A 89 7.50 10.80 -1.84
CA ILE A 89 6.83 10.25 -3.02
C ILE A 89 7.77 9.29 -3.74
N ASP A 90 9.00 9.74 -4.02
CA ASP A 90 9.99 8.93 -4.72
C ASP A 90 10.32 7.64 -3.97
N ALA A 91 10.50 7.74 -2.65
CA ALA A 91 10.86 6.59 -1.83
C ALA A 91 9.77 5.51 -1.84
N TYR A 92 8.51 5.88 -1.60
CA TYR A 92 7.40 4.94 -1.62
C TYR A 92 7.15 4.39 -3.03
N TRP A 93 7.14 5.26 -4.01
CA TRP A 93 6.90 4.85 -5.41
C TRP A 93 7.95 3.85 -5.89
N ASN A 94 9.23 4.17 -5.68
CA ASN A 94 10.32 3.32 -6.13
C ASN A 94 10.31 1.96 -5.42
N TYR A 95 10.00 1.95 -4.13
CA TYR A 95 9.90 0.70 -3.39
C TYR A 95 8.78 -0.19 -3.91
N PHE A 96 7.57 0.34 -4.02
CA PHE A 96 6.42 -0.44 -4.45
C PHE A 96 6.53 -0.92 -5.88
N THR A 97 7.05 -0.08 -6.78
CA THR A 97 7.12 -0.43 -8.20
C THR A 97 8.31 -1.32 -8.54
N LYS A 98 9.32 -1.39 -7.67
CA LYS A 98 10.51 -2.22 -7.92
C LYS A 98 10.16 -3.68 -8.17
N GLU A 99 9.25 -4.25 -7.40
CA GLU A 99 8.77 -5.62 -7.57
C GLU A 99 7.29 -5.66 -7.97
N GLY A 100 6.71 -4.53 -8.26
CA GLY A 100 5.33 -4.37 -8.70
C GLY A 100 5.25 -3.68 -10.05
N SER A 101 4.33 -2.74 -10.19
CA SER A 101 4.17 -2.03 -11.47
C SER A 101 3.65 -0.62 -11.28
N GLU A 102 4.00 0.25 -12.23
CA GLU A 102 3.49 1.61 -12.30
C GLU A 102 2.12 1.63 -12.96
N VAL A 103 1.26 2.51 -12.48
CA VAL A 103 0.00 2.83 -13.14
C VAL A 103 0.02 4.34 -13.46
N MET A 104 -1.11 5.01 -13.43
CA MET A 104 -1.21 6.44 -13.76
C MET A 104 -1.68 7.23 -12.56
N CYS A 105 -1.46 8.55 -12.58
CA CYS A 105 -2.05 9.50 -11.63
C CYS A 105 -1.67 9.20 -10.17
N GLY A 106 -0.46 8.75 -9.93
CA GLY A 106 0.01 8.42 -8.58
C GLY A 106 -0.39 7.03 -8.10
N TRP A 107 -1.07 6.24 -8.94
CA TRP A 107 -1.41 4.86 -8.64
C TRP A 107 -0.28 3.92 -9.01
N CYS A 108 0.01 2.96 -8.13
CA CYS A 108 0.94 1.87 -8.42
C CYS A 108 0.46 0.59 -7.75
N ILE A 109 1.07 -0.52 -8.13
CA ILE A 109 0.75 -1.86 -7.62
C ILE A 109 2.01 -2.42 -7.00
N ASP A 110 1.91 -2.89 -5.75
CA ASP A 110 3.09 -3.43 -5.08
C ASP A 110 3.34 -4.90 -5.43
N LYS A 111 4.37 -5.47 -4.81
CA LYS A 111 4.79 -6.87 -5.01
C LYS A 111 3.64 -7.87 -4.84
N TYR A 112 2.73 -7.60 -3.93
CA TYR A 112 1.63 -8.51 -3.60
C TYR A 112 0.32 -8.15 -4.30
N GLY A 113 0.34 -7.14 -5.16
CA GLY A 113 -0.85 -6.71 -5.90
C GLY A 113 -1.69 -5.66 -5.19
N VAL A 114 -1.29 -5.19 -4.03
CA VAL A 114 -2.01 -4.11 -3.34
C VAL A 114 -1.84 -2.81 -4.12
N ARG A 115 -2.95 -2.13 -4.35
CA ARG A 115 -2.97 -0.83 -5.02
C ARG A 115 -2.67 0.27 -4.03
N TRP A 116 -1.77 1.16 -4.41
CA TRP A 116 -1.39 2.33 -3.63
C TRP A 116 -1.59 3.58 -4.46
N GLN A 117 -2.08 4.64 -3.81
CA GLN A 117 -2.02 6.00 -4.35
C GLN A 117 -0.95 6.74 -3.56
N VAL A 118 0.10 7.16 -4.24
CA VAL A 118 1.21 7.90 -3.62
C VAL A 118 1.08 9.35 -4.07
N ILE A 119 0.59 10.21 -3.18
CA ILE A 119 0.23 11.58 -3.52
C ILE A 119 0.84 12.56 -2.53
N PRO A 120 1.07 13.83 -2.97
CA PRO A 120 1.43 14.89 -2.03
C PRO A 120 0.20 15.26 -1.18
N LYS A 121 0.43 15.60 0.08
CA LYS A 121 -0.64 15.98 1.01
C LYS A 121 -1.43 17.21 0.55
N ASN A 122 -0.84 18.03 -0.31
CA ASN A 122 -1.49 19.23 -0.89
C ASN A 122 -1.98 19.01 -2.31
N LEU A 123 -2.27 17.77 -2.70
CA LEU A 123 -2.71 17.46 -4.07
C LEU A 123 -3.91 18.32 -4.50
N GLY A 124 -4.85 18.54 -3.60
CA GLY A 124 -6.04 19.37 -3.92
C GLY A 124 -5.67 20.79 -4.37
N GLU A 125 -4.69 21.41 -3.71
CA GLU A 125 -4.19 22.73 -4.09
C GLU A 125 -3.50 22.71 -5.46
N LEU A 126 -2.73 21.66 -5.73
CA LEU A 126 -2.04 21.51 -7.01
C LEU A 126 -3.05 21.32 -8.15
N LEU A 127 -4.08 20.54 -7.93
CA LEU A 127 -5.14 20.29 -8.93
C LEU A 127 -5.98 21.53 -9.19
N ALA A 128 -6.13 22.43 -8.21
CA ALA A 128 -6.88 23.67 -8.37
C ALA A 128 -6.13 24.71 -9.25
N ARG A 129 -4.85 24.51 -9.50
CA ARG A 129 -4.08 25.38 -10.38
C ARG A 129 -4.49 25.18 -11.84
N PRO A 130 -4.38 26.21 -12.69
CA PRO A 130 -4.65 26.07 -14.12
C PRO A 130 -3.81 24.92 -14.71
N GLY A 131 -4.48 23.99 -15.39
CA GLY A 131 -3.80 22.81 -15.98
C GLY A 131 -3.45 21.69 -15.01
N GLY A 132 -3.78 21.81 -13.72
CA GLY A 132 -3.41 20.80 -12.72
C GLY A 132 -3.92 19.41 -13.02
N TYR A 133 -5.16 19.26 -13.44
CA TYR A 133 -5.73 17.97 -13.81
C TYR A 133 -5.01 17.35 -15.03
N GLN A 134 -4.69 18.17 -16.02
CA GLN A 134 -3.99 17.70 -17.20
C GLN A 134 -2.60 17.20 -16.86
N VAL A 135 -1.90 17.86 -15.94
CA VAL A 135 -0.59 17.42 -15.45
C VAL A 135 -0.74 16.05 -14.79
N MET A 136 -1.69 15.91 -13.85
CA MET A 136 -1.90 14.63 -13.15
C MET A 136 -2.24 13.51 -14.12
N MET A 137 -3.12 13.76 -15.09
CA MET A 137 -3.54 12.75 -16.06
C MET A 137 -2.40 12.31 -16.98
N SER A 138 -1.33 13.10 -17.09
CA SER A 138 -0.16 12.77 -17.91
C SER A 138 0.95 12.07 -17.13
N GLN A 139 0.83 12.01 -15.81
CA GLN A 139 1.89 11.46 -14.95
C GLN A 139 1.60 10.03 -14.52
N LYS A 140 2.65 9.25 -14.36
CA LYS A 140 2.63 8.00 -13.59
C LYS A 140 2.94 8.35 -12.14
N LYS A 141 4.20 8.49 -11.77
CA LYS A 141 4.58 9.07 -10.47
C LYS A 141 4.25 10.56 -10.46
N ILE A 142 3.69 11.03 -9.35
CA ILE A 142 3.43 12.47 -9.19
C ILE A 142 4.77 13.20 -9.03
N VAL A 143 4.99 14.20 -9.86
CA VAL A 143 6.13 15.11 -9.80
C VAL A 143 5.59 16.49 -9.49
N ILE A 144 5.79 16.93 -8.25
CA ILE A 144 5.19 18.16 -7.72
C ILE A 144 5.63 19.39 -8.55
N ALA A 145 6.88 19.42 -8.97
CA ALA A 145 7.44 20.55 -9.74
C ALA A 145 6.68 20.81 -11.04
N ASP A 146 6.06 19.81 -11.62
CA ASP A 146 5.33 19.97 -12.89
C ASP A 146 4.03 20.74 -12.74
N TYR A 147 3.48 20.82 -11.51
CA TYR A 147 2.25 21.56 -11.22
C TYR A 147 2.48 23.05 -11.01
N VAL A 148 3.71 23.45 -10.74
CA VAL A 148 4.04 24.84 -10.36
C VAL A 148 4.82 25.58 -11.46
N LYS A 149 4.81 25.09 -12.65
CA LYS A 149 5.43 25.72 -13.82
C LYS A 149 4.57 26.84 -14.37
#